data_124336be532b1590e40f94ba62f380af
#
_entry.id   124336be532b1590e40f94ba62f380af
#
_cell.length_a   1.000
_cell.length_b   1.000
_cell.length_c   1.000
_cell.angle_alpha   90.00
_cell.angle_beta   90.00
_cell.angle_gamma   90.00
#
_symmetry.space_group_name_H-M   'P 1'
#
loop_
_entity.id
_entity.type
_entity.pdbx_description
1 polymer ?
#
loop_
_entity_poly.entity_id
_entity_poly.type
_entity_poly.pdbx_seq_one_letter_code
_entity_poly.pdbx_strand_id
1 'polypeptide(L)'
;GVGFYMGGDTMEVLRDGPLPDDGVWLTGKLHQSHAYMGDDCSYCHAEAFTQTRDTECLTCHTSVNHHFDTELMGQGYGAADQCADCHKEHSSTGSIIREDQAVCTTCHADLELAGFADSSLRPANDFLEDHPTFMVSLDKWTGTSWQRERVDLQADDLIEESNLIFPHDIHVSSDGIDGVDGKVVMVCADCHQPEKGGLNMRPVTMEQHCADCHQLTFDPASPDRVVPHGSPPDLMLTLREYYAYQFLNRDQLNASSKTAQLEMPESREVRRPGRRARTESIADLMAATQVDNTKPLTQQASDFIELKVNGAAENLFEKQTCTICHEIAKSGDQKVPWEVTPVRVNESWMPLSVFSHSKHKNMQCDGCHEAESSAVATDVLMPDIVSCRSCHGGEHASNLLQSTCTTCHEFHLDSQSSMGEH
;
A
#
# COMPACT_ATOMS: atom_id res chain seq x y z
N GLY A 1 53.19 -2.59 -15.41
CA GLY A 1 53.25 -3.90 -14.77
C GLY A 1 54.55 -4.27 -14.08
N VAL A 2 55.71 -3.66 -14.41
CA VAL A 2 57.03 -4.02 -13.81
C VAL A 2 57.28 -3.32 -12.46
N GLY A 3 56.59 -2.22 -12.22
CA GLY A 3 56.80 -1.39 -11.02
C GLY A 3 56.17 -1.92 -9.73
N PHE A 4 55.20 -2.78 -9.81
CA PHE A 4 54.42 -3.28 -8.63
C PHE A 4 55.16 -4.31 -7.78
N TYR A 5 56.24 -4.87 -8.28
CA TYR A 5 57.05 -5.87 -7.56
C TYR A 5 58.37 -5.36 -6.98
N MET A 6 58.62 -4.03 -7.11
CA MET A 6 59.83 -3.44 -6.59
C MET A 6 59.51 -2.57 -5.36
N GLY A 7 60.20 -2.74 -4.26
CA GLY A 7 59.97 -2.08 -2.98
C GLY A 7 59.98 -0.53 -3.09
N GLY A 8 59.40 0.15 -2.10
CA GLY A 8 59.03 1.57 -2.11
C GLY A 8 60.09 2.57 -2.66
N ASP A 9 61.36 2.42 -2.40
CA ASP A 9 62.42 3.34 -2.88
C ASP A 9 62.65 3.25 -4.41
N THR A 10 62.34 2.14 -5.04
CA THR A 10 62.46 1.95 -6.49
C THR A 10 61.24 2.50 -7.27
N MET A 11 60.12 2.58 -6.60
CA MET A 11 58.90 3.18 -7.19
C MET A 11 59.02 4.70 -7.33
N GLU A 12 59.69 5.37 -6.39
CA GLU A 12 59.87 6.82 -6.44
C GLU A 12 60.83 7.23 -7.61
N VAL A 13 61.87 6.45 -7.85
CA VAL A 13 62.79 6.67 -8.99
C VAL A 13 62.13 6.37 -10.34
N LEU A 14 61.21 5.43 -10.41
CA LEU A 14 60.45 5.12 -11.65
C LEU A 14 59.33 6.14 -11.91
N ARG A 15 58.84 6.78 -10.87
CA ARG A 15 57.79 7.81 -10.97
C ARG A 15 58.35 9.13 -11.51
N ASP A 16 59.59 9.48 -11.21
CA ASP A 16 60.29 10.67 -11.69
C ASP A 16 61.13 10.40 -12.95
N GLY A 17 61.11 9.20 -13.52
CA GLY A 17 61.85 8.77 -14.70
C GLY A 17 61.15 9.05 -16.02
N PRO A 18 61.71 8.63 -17.17
CA PRO A 18 61.16 8.83 -18.50
C PRO A 18 59.94 7.90 -18.83
N LEU A 19 59.41 7.21 -17.83
CA LEU A 19 58.19 6.44 -17.99
C LEU A 19 56.95 7.34 -17.96
N PRO A 20 55.90 7.03 -18.73
CA PRO A 20 54.64 7.79 -18.64
C PRO A 20 54.15 7.83 -17.20
N ASP A 21 53.65 9.00 -16.77
CA ASP A 21 52.98 9.18 -15.50
C ASP A 21 51.95 8.06 -15.26
N ASP A 22 51.89 7.52 -14.03
CA ASP A 22 50.93 6.49 -13.61
C ASP A 22 49.50 6.90 -13.91
N GLY A 23 49.23 8.21 -14.09
CA GLY A 23 47.94 8.72 -14.55
C GLY A 23 47.45 8.14 -15.88
N VAL A 24 48.32 7.61 -16.72
CA VAL A 24 47.97 6.91 -17.98
C VAL A 24 47.17 5.61 -17.71
N TRP A 25 47.31 5.05 -16.51
CA TRP A 25 46.66 3.83 -16.10
C TRP A 25 45.40 4.07 -15.28
N LEU A 26 45.07 5.31 -14.95
CA LEU A 26 43.88 5.66 -14.20
C LEU A 26 42.67 5.72 -15.15
N THR A 27 41.69 4.91 -14.90
CA THR A 27 40.44 4.86 -15.68
C THR A 27 39.50 6.02 -15.39
N GLY A 28 39.87 6.94 -14.46
CA GLY A 28 39.10 8.10 -14.04
C GLY A 28 39.01 8.20 -12.51
N LYS A 29 38.38 9.26 -12.04
CA LYS A 29 38.12 9.43 -10.60
C LYS A 29 36.99 8.50 -10.17
N LEU A 30 37.05 8.09 -8.88
CA LEU A 30 35.96 7.39 -8.24
C LEU A 30 34.66 8.21 -8.28
N HIS A 31 33.55 7.55 -8.31
CA HIS A 31 32.25 8.17 -8.15
C HIS A 31 32.17 8.90 -6.78
N GLN A 32 31.40 9.97 -6.72
CA GLN A 32 31.30 10.81 -5.50
C GLN A 32 30.92 10.02 -4.25
N SER A 33 30.17 8.92 -4.38
CA SER A 33 29.77 8.03 -3.27
C SER A 33 30.98 7.35 -2.59
N HIS A 34 32.06 7.10 -3.34
CA HIS A 34 33.28 6.46 -2.87
C HIS A 34 34.51 7.39 -2.89
N ALA A 35 34.30 8.69 -3.16
CA ALA A 35 35.38 9.67 -3.21
C ALA A 35 36.18 9.74 -1.91
N TYR A 36 35.63 9.35 -0.77
CA TYR A 36 36.32 9.30 0.52
C TYR A 36 37.42 8.25 0.60
N MET A 37 37.42 7.24 -0.27
CA MET A 37 38.48 6.21 -0.36
C MET A 37 39.77 6.76 -0.97
N GLY A 38 39.68 7.91 -1.66
CA GLY A 38 40.85 8.60 -2.22
C GLY A 38 41.53 7.80 -3.33
N ASP A 39 42.86 7.79 -3.27
CA ASP A 39 43.71 7.10 -4.25
C ASP A 39 44.12 5.69 -3.80
N ASP A 40 43.53 5.16 -2.74
CA ASP A 40 43.80 3.78 -2.28
C ASP A 40 42.99 2.76 -3.05
N CYS A 41 43.60 2.30 -4.15
CA CYS A 41 42.95 1.33 -5.07
C CYS A 41 42.72 -0.03 -4.41
N SER A 42 43.42 -0.33 -3.28
CA SER A 42 43.36 -1.65 -2.65
C SER A 42 42.04 -1.96 -1.97
N TYR A 43 41.18 -0.96 -1.72
CA TYR A 43 39.82 -1.17 -1.20
C TYR A 43 38.96 -2.02 -2.14
N CYS A 44 39.17 -1.87 -3.47
CA CYS A 44 38.38 -2.53 -4.49
C CYS A 44 39.21 -3.52 -5.34
N HIS A 45 40.51 -3.26 -5.55
CA HIS A 45 41.38 -4.06 -6.38
C HIS A 45 42.32 -4.92 -5.53
N ALA A 46 41.93 -6.18 -5.26
CA ALA A 46 42.80 -7.13 -4.56
C ALA A 46 44.01 -7.51 -5.39
N GLU A 47 43.90 -7.51 -6.71
CA GLU A 47 44.96 -7.77 -7.66
C GLU A 47 45.01 -6.70 -8.73
N ALA A 48 46.23 -6.25 -9.05
CA ALA A 48 46.44 -5.22 -10.07
C ALA A 48 46.02 -5.73 -11.47
N PHE A 49 45.30 -4.86 -12.23
CA PHE A 49 44.85 -5.11 -13.58
C PHE A 49 43.81 -6.24 -13.74
N THR A 50 43.16 -6.62 -12.66
CA THR A 50 42.01 -7.52 -12.70
C THR A 50 40.73 -6.77 -12.43
N GLN A 51 39.61 -7.32 -12.91
CA GLN A 51 38.30 -6.81 -12.58
C GLN A 51 38.06 -6.98 -11.07
N THR A 52 37.38 -6.00 -10.46
CA THR A 52 36.97 -6.05 -9.04
C THR A 52 35.99 -7.21 -8.86
N ARG A 53 36.17 -8.01 -7.82
CA ARG A 53 35.28 -9.11 -7.47
C ARG A 53 34.14 -8.59 -6.59
N ASP A 54 33.01 -9.24 -6.64
CA ASP A 54 31.85 -8.92 -5.79
C ASP A 54 32.18 -9.01 -4.29
N THR A 55 33.07 -9.93 -3.91
CA THR A 55 33.54 -10.06 -2.51
C THR A 55 34.11 -8.77 -1.95
N GLU A 56 34.75 -7.93 -2.79
CA GLU A 56 35.30 -6.65 -2.35
C GLU A 56 34.17 -5.64 -2.08
N CYS A 57 33.16 -5.62 -2.93
CA CYS A 57 31.96 -4.78 -2.76
C CYS A 57 31.17 -5.18 -1.51
N LEU A 58 30.94 -6.47 -1.34
CA LEU A 58 30.16 -7.04 -0.23
C LEU A 58 30.84 -6.91 1.14
N THR A 59 32.13 -6.54 1.19
CA THR A 59 32.80 -6.19 2.45
C THR A 59 32.11 -5.01 3.16
N CYS A 60 31.57 -4.07 2.39
CA CYS A 60 30.85 -2.91 2.91
C CYS A 60 29.34 -2.98 2.64
N HIS A 61 28.94 -3.50 1.48
CA HIS A 61 27.55 -3.62 1.05
C HIS A 61 26.95 -4.98 1.46
N THR A 62 26.89 -5.26 2.76
CA THR A 62 26.56 -6.58 3.33
C THR A 62 25.09 -6.98 3.18
N SER A 63 24.18 -6.04 2.84
CA SER A 63 22.73 -6.29 2.76
C SER A 63 22.18 -6.22 1.33
N VAL A 64 23.04 -6.16 0.33
CA VAL A 64 22.61 -6.13 -1.07
C VAL A 64 22.31 -7.55 -1.56
N ASN A 65 21.12 -7.74 -2.11
CA ASN A 65 20.70 -9.02 -2.67
C ASN A 65 20.57 -8.93 -4.20
N HIS A 66 20.79 -10.04 -4.87
CA HIS A 66 20.42 -10.18 -6.28
C HIS A 66 18.91 -10.44 -6.41
N HIS A 67 18.30 -10.08 -7.54
CA HIS A 67 16.87 -10.34 -7.78
C HIS A 67 16.62 -11.77 -8.32
N PHE A 68 17.64 -12.58 -8.45
CA PHE A 68 17.58 -13.99 -8.85
C PHE A 68 18.46 -14.84 -7.95
N ASP A 69 18.20 -16.14 -7.92
CA ASP A 69 19.01 -17.09 -7.18
C ASP A 69 20.35 -17.30 -7.90
N THR A 70 21.45 -16.87 -7.28
CA THR A 70 22.81 -16.99 -7.83
C THR A 70 23.30 -18.43 -7.95
N GLU A 71 22.71 -19.39 -7.22
CA GLU A 71 23.03 -20.82 -7.37
C GLU A 71 22.60 -21.36 -8.74
N LEU A 72 21.56 -20.77 -9.32
CA LEU A 72 21.10 -21.10 -10.68
C LEU A 72 22.04 -20.56 -11.76
N MET A 73 22.80 -19.49 -11.46
CA MET A 73 23.73 -18.84 -12.41
C MET A 73 25.08 -19.55 -12.56
N GLY A 74 25.40 -20.53 -11.72
CA GLY A 74 26.72 -21.19 -11.65
C GLY A 74 27.17 -21.97 -12.90
N GLN A 75 26.52 -21.81 -14.05
CA GLN A 75 26.82 -22.59 -15.27
C GLN A 75 27.09 -21.72 -16.52
N GLY A 76 27.56 -20.50 -16.37
CA GLY A 76 28.23 -19.84 -17.49
C GLY A 76 27.41 -18.84 -18.30
N TYR A 77 26.47 -18.15 -17.69
CA TYR A 77 25.76 -17.02 -18.30
C TYR A 77 26.52 -15.69 -18.11
N GLY A 78 27.84 -15.72 -18.29
CA GLY A 78 28.74 -14.64 -18.02
C GLY A 78 28.54 -13.41 -18.89
N ALA A 79 27.74 -12.45 -18.46
CA ALA A 79 27.88 -11.04 -18.85
C ALA A 79 27.17 -10.03 -17.92
N ALA A 80 26.45 -10.45 -16.88
CA ALA A 80 25.77 -9.53 -15.97
C ALA A 80 25.64 -10.09 -14.55
N ASP A 81 26.55 -10.94 -14.13
CA ASP A 81 26.52 -11.59 -12.82
C ASP A 81 27.42 -10.92 -11.78
N GLN A 82 28.22 -9.92 -12.19
CA GLN A 82 29.09 -9.19 -11.29
C GLN A 82 28.60 -7.77 -11.02
N CYS A 83 28.79 -7.27 -9.81
CA CYS A 83 28.45 -5.88 -9.44
C CYS A 83 29.01 -4.88 -10.44
N ALA A 84 30.27 -5.07 -10.87
CA ALA A 84 30.99 -4.21 -11.79
C ALA A 84 30.43 -4.21 -13.23
N ASP A 85 29.57 -5.14 -13.60
CA ASP A 85 28.92 -5.14 -14.92
C ASP A 85 27.88 -4.03 -15.03
N CYS A 86 27.18 -3.75 -13.93
CA CYS A 86 26.18 -2.70 -13.84
C CYS A 86 26.73 -1.42 -13.20
N HIS A 87 27.59 -1.52 -12.18
CA HIS A 87 28.13 -0.38 -11.46
C HIS A 87 29.48 0.06 -12.01
N LYS A 88 29.54 1.26 -12.58
CA LYS A 88 30.75 1.84 -13.21
C LYS A 88 31.37 2.88 -12.31
N GLU A 89 32.22 2.44 -11.39
CA GLU A 89 32.78 3.27 -10.33
C GLU A 89 33.65 4.43 -10.83
N HIS A 90 34.42 4.23 -11.88
CA HIS A 90 35.30 5.25 -12.44
C HIS A 90 34.62 6.26 -13.37
N SER A 91 33.33 6.52 -13.16
CA SER A 91 32.54 7.44 -13.98
C SER A 91 32.63 8.91 -13.53
N SER A 92 33.23 9.21 -12.40
CA SER A 92 33.46 10.51 -11.76
C SER A 92 32.23 11.41 -11.58
N THR A 93 31.34 11.51 -12.55
CA THR A 93 30.11 12.31 -12.54
C THR A 93 29.03 11.58 -13.32
N GLY A 94 27.81 11.59 -12.81
CA GLY A 94 26.68 10.92 -13.44
C GLY A 94 26.14 9.75 -12.60
N SER A 95 25.43 8.84 -13.24
CA SER A 95 24.96 7.61 -12.59
C SER A 95 26.10 6.60 -12.48
N ILE A 96 26.26 6.00 -11.30
CA ILE A 96 27.13 4.85 -11.12
C ILE A 96 26.55 3.61 -11.81
N ILE A 97 25.23 3.60 -12.02
CA ILE A 97 24.48 2.50 -12.61
C ILE A 97 24.42 2.71 -14.12
N ARG A 98 24.64 1.64 -14.89
CA ARG A 98 24.39 1.66 -16.34
C ARG A 98 22.91 1.88 -16.58
N GLU A 99 22.61 2.81 -17.49
CA GLU A 99 21.22 3.16 -17.86
C GLU A 99 20.77 2.42 -19.13
N ASP A 100 21.69 1.84 -19.91
CA ASP A 100 21.33 1.05 -21.07
C ASP A 100 20.67 -0.28 -20.66
N GLN A 101 19.66 -0.67 -21.41
CA GLN A 101 18.89 -1.89 -21.10
C GLN A 101 19.57 -3.19 -21.55
N ALA A 102 20.71 -3.11 -22.26
CA ALA A 102 21.40 -4.30 -22.77
C ALA A 102 21.80 -5.27 -21.65
N VAL A 103 22.11 -4.76 -20.44
CA VAL A 103 22.40 -5.58 -19.27
C VAL A 103 21.20 -6.46 -18.89
N CYS A 104 20.01 -5.89 -18.87
CA CYS A 104 18.78 -6.60 -18.50
C CYS A 104 18.35 -7.58 -19.62
N THR A 105 18.40 -7.13 -20.86
CA THR A 105 17.95 -7.94 -22.00
C THR A 105 18.87 -9.10 -22.33
N THR A 106 20.10 -9.14 -21.81
CA THR A 106 20.97 -10.33 -21.86
C THR A 106 20.28 -11.58 -21.33
N CYS A 107 19.46 -11.44 -20.29
CA CYS A 107 18.65 -12.54 -19.73
C CYS A 107 17.16 -12.39 -20.12
N HIS A 108 16.59 -11.19 -20.00
CA HIS A 108 15.15 -10.99 -20.16
C HIS A 108 14.65 -11.03 -21.61
N ALA A 109 15.53 -10.94 -22.61
CA ALA A 109 15.12 -11.12 -24.00
C ALA A 109 14.72 -12.56 -24.33
N ASP A 110 15.38 -13.52 -23.70
CA ASP A 110 15.11 -14.95 -23.88
C ASP A 110 15.46 -15.69 -22.58
N LEU A 111 14.46 -15.84 -21.72
CA LEU A 111 14.62 -16.46 -20.41
C LEU A 111 14.97 -17.95 -20.49
N GLU A 112 14.50 -18.65 -21.55
CA GLU A 112 14.83 -20.06 -21.75
C GLU A 112 16.32 -20.21 -22.10
N LEU A 113 16.80 -19.41 -23.04
CA LEU A 113 18.21 -19.38 -23.41
C LEU A 113 19.11 -18.94 -22.25
N ALA A 114 18.60 -18.04 -21.39
CA ALA A 114 19.28 -17.59 -20.19
C ALA A 114 19.23 -18.62 -19.03
N GLY A 115 18.61 -19.79 -19.22
CA GLY A 115 18.57 -20.87 -18.22
C GLY A 115 17.39 -20.83 -17.25
N PHE A 116 16.42 -19.94 -17.48
CA PHE A 116 15.22 -19.77 -16.64
C PHE A 116 13.96 -20.32 -17.34
N ALA A 117 14.05 -21.49 -17.95
CA ALA A 117 12.96 -22.11 -18.72
C ALA A 117 11.68 -22.34 -17.90
N ASP A 118 11.82 -22.56 -16.58
CA ASP A 118 10.69 -22.78 -15.67
C ASP A 118 10.13 -21.46 -15.10
N SER A 119 10.66 -20.30 -15.49
CA SER A 119 10.16 -19.00 -15.06
C SER A 119 8.77 -18.71 -15.60
N SER A 120 7.89 -18.21 -14.75
CA SER A 120 6.58 -17.67 -15.14
C SER A 120 6.66 -16.29 -15.80
N LEU A 121 7.85 -15.69 -15.82
CA LEU A 121 8.07 -14.38 -16.45
C LEU A 121 7.99 -14.48 -17.97
N ARG A 122 7.51 -13.43 -18.61
CA ARG A 122 7.49 -13.31 -20.06
C ARG A 122 8.72 -12.54 -20.54
N PRO A 123 9.34 -12.91 -21.68
CA PRO A 123 10.46 -12.19 -22.24
C PRO A 123 10.11 -10.73 -22.56
N ALA A 124 11.11 -9.84 -22.45
CA ALA A 124 11.00 -8.43 -22.79
C ALA A 124 12.35 -7.89 -23.28
N ASN A 125 12.35 -7.16 -24.39
CA ASN A 125 13.52 -6.46 -24.90
C ASN A 125 13.41 -4.95 -24.77
N ASP A 126 12.21 -4.41 -25.00
CA ASP A 126 11.99 -2.96 -25.02
C ASP A 126 10.61 -2.62 -24.46
N PHE A 127 10.50 -1.51 -23.76
CA PHE A 127 9.24 -1.09 -23.16
C PHE A 127 8.13 -0.87 -24.18
N LEU A 128 8.45 -0.24 -25.30
CA LEU A 128 7.45 0.11 -26.32
C LEU A 128 7.04 -1.11 -27.16
N GLU A 129 7.99 -1.96 -27.50
CA GLU A 129 7.80 -2.99 -28.53
C GLU A 129 7.20 -4.28 -27.97
N ASP A 130 7.82 -4.85 -26.95
CA ASP A 130 7.49 -6.21 -26.50
C ASP A 130 7.39 -6.39 -24.99
N HIS A 131 7.41 -5.30 -24.19
CA HIS A 131 7.16 -5.43 -22.77
C HIS A 131 5.78 -6.07 -22.54
N PRO A 132 5.69 -7.14 -21.75
CA PRO A 132 4.43 -7.83 -21.47
C PRO A 132 3.42 -6.93 -20.74
N THR A 133 2.16 -7.35 -20.74
CA THR A 133 1.11 -6.73 -19.91
C THR A 133 1.53 -6.70 -18.45
N PHE A 134 1.06 -5.71 -17.73
CA PHE A 134 1.41 -5.59 -16.32
C PHE A 134 0.78 -6.69 -15.48
N MET A 135 1.51 -7.13 -14.47
CA MET A 135 1.02 -8.04 -13.45
C MET A 135 0.80 -7.26 -12.16
N VAL A 136 -0.37 -7.41 -11.57
CA VAL A 136 -0.69 -6.85 -10.25
C VAL A 136 -0.65 -7.94 -9.19
N SER A 137 -0.29 -7.55 -7.97
CA SER A 137 -0.34 -8.42 -6.80
C SER A 137 -1.59 -8.10 -6.00
N LEU A 138 -2.47 -9.09 -5.82
CA LEU A 138 -3.73 -8.96 -5.10
C LEU A 138 -3.72 -9.81 -3.85
N ASP A 139 -4.31 -9.30 -2.78
CA ASP A 139 -4.57 -10.06 -1.57
C ASP A 139 -5.96 -10.70 -1.67
N LYS A 140 -6.03 -12.04 -1.51
CA LYS A 140 -7.23 -12.84 -1.60
C LYS A 140 -7.54 -13.50 -0.27
N TRP A 141 -8.78 -13.38 0.19
CA TRP A 141 -9.23 -14.04 1.41
C TRP A 141 -9.69 -15.48 1.15
N THR A 142 -9.03 -16.46 1.77
CA THR A 142 -9.35 -17.89 1.60
C THR A 142 -10.43 -18.42 2.55
N GLY A 143 -11.01 -17.53 3.38
CA GLY A 143 -11.91 -17.92 4.47
C GLY A 143 -11.18 -18.08 5.81
N THR A 144 -9.87 -18.23 5.82
CA THR A 144 -9.05 -18.42 7.04
C THR A 144 -7.79 -17.56 7.07
N SER A 145 -7.24 -17.23 5.92
CA SER A 145 -6.01 -16.45 5.79
C SER A 145 -6.01 -15.64 4.51
N TRP A 146 -5.20 -14.58 4.49
CA TRP A 146 -4.91 -13.85 3.28
C TRP A 146 -3.79 -14.54 2.51
N GLN A 147 -3.98 -14.70 1.21
CA GLN A 147 -2.97 -15.16 0.26
C GLN A 147 -2.74 -14.05 -0.76
N ARG A 148 -1.47 -13.87 -1.15
CA ARG A 148 -1.09 -12.91 -2.17
C ARG A 148 -0.92 -13.64 -3.49
N GLU A 149 -1.63 -13.18 -4.51
CA GLU A 149 -1.58 -13.76 -5.86
C GLU A 149 -1.14 -12.71 -6.87
N ARG A 150 -0.37 -13.13 -7.87
CA ARG A 150 0.08 -12.29 -8.94
C ARG A 150 -0.72 -12.58 -10.20
N VAL A 151 -1.48 -11.60 -10.68
CA VAL A 151 -2.47 -11.77 -11.77
C VAL A 151 -2.18 -10.78 -12.89
N ASP A 152 -2.44 -11.18 -14.14
CA ASP A 152 -2.35 -10.28 -15.28
C ASP A 152 -3.44 -9.19 -15.18
N LEU A 153 -3.04 -7.93 -15.32
CA LEU A 153 -3.96 -6.79 -15.27
C LEU A 153 -5.04 -6.83 -16.39
N GLN A 154 -4.79 -7.59 -17.45
CA GLN A 154 -5.74 -7.78 -18.56
C GLN A 154 -6.52 -9.10 -18.46
N ALA A 155 -6.49 -9.81 -17.32
CA ALA A 155 -7.29 -11.00 -17.14
C ALA A 155 -8.80 -10.66 -17.12
N ASP A 156 -9.61 -11.45 -17.82
CA ASP A 156 -11.07 -11.21 -17.98
C ASP A 156 -11.83 -11.28 -16.65
N ASP A 157 -11.29 -11.98 -15.66
CA ASP A 157 -11.89 -12.23 -14.34
C ASP A 157 -11.16 -11.51 -13.20
N LEU A 158 -10.41 -10.46 -13.54
CA LEU A 158 -9.65 -9.70 -12.57
C LEU A 158 -10.58 -8.90 -11.65
N ILE A 159 -10.56 -9.23 -10.37
CA ILE A 159 -11.29 -8.53 -9.32
C ILE A 159 -10.41 -8.32 -8.09
N GLU A 160 -10.61 -7.21 -7.39
CA GLU A 160 -10.02 -6.99 -6.08
C GLU A 160 -10.91 -7.63 -4.99
N GLU A 161 -10.32 -8.48 -4.15
CA GLU A 161 -11.04 -9.17 -3.07
C GLU A 161 -10.70 -8.55 -1.69
N SER A 162 -10.68 -7.21 -1.60
CA SER A 162 -10.46 -6.52 -0.31
C SER A 162 -11.54 -6.77 0.72
N ASN A 163 -12.71 -7.31 0.30
CA ASN A 163 -13.94 -7.47 1.09
C ASN A 163 -14.52 -6.15 1.61
N LEU A 164 -14.10 -5.02 1.08
CA LEU A 164 -14.68 -3.72 1.36
C LEU A 164 -15.81 -3.42 0.38
N ILE A 165 -16.92 -2.90 0.87
CA ILE A 165 -17.99 -2.36 0.02
C ILE A 165 -17.76 -0.85 -0.07
N PHE A 166 -17.32 -0.37 -1.23
CA PHE A 166 -17.05 1.04 -1.44
C PHE A 166 -17.29 1.45 -2.90
N PRO A 167 -18.23 2.38 -3.17
CA PRO A 167 -18.49 2.94 -4.50
C PRO A 167 -17.71 4.26 -4.68
N HIS A 168 -16.72 4.30 -5.56
CA HIS A 168 -16.00 5.55 -5.88
C HIS A 168 -16.91 6.56 -6.57
N ASP A 169 -17.72 6.13 -7.55
CA ASP A 169 -18.63 6.97 -8.34
C ASP A 169 -19.54 7.86 -7.49
N ILE A 170 -20.03 7.34 -6.35
CA ILE A 170 -20.84 8.10 -5.41
C ILE A 170 -20.00 9.16 -4.71
N HIS A 171 -18.79 8.78 -4.21
CA HIS A 171 -17.99 9.65 -3.35
C HIS A 171 -17.33 10.80 -4.13
N VAL A 172 -16.90 10.54 -5.38
CA VAL A 172 -16.24 11.54 -6.24
C VAL A 172 -17.21 12.22 -7.22
N SER A 173 -18.52 12.06 -7.02
CA SER A 173 -19.53 12.68 -7.86
C SER A 173 -19.37 14.19 -7.91
N SER A 174 -19.36 14.77 -9.10
CA SER A 174 -19.30 16.22 -9.32
C SER A 174 -20.54 16.97 -8.77
N ASP A 175 -21.67 16.28 -8.61
CA ASP A 175 -22.89 16.83 -7.97
C ASP A 175 -22.74 16.93 -6.45
N GLY A 176 -21.69 16.37 -5.89
CA GLY A 176 -21.43 16.29 -4.46
C GLY A 176 -22.36 15.33 -3.72
N ILE A 177 -21.92 14.87 -2.55
CA ILE A 177 -22.66 14.02 -1.63
C ILE A 177 -23.21 14.84 -0.46
N ASP A 178 -24.26 14.34 0.18
CA ASP A 178 -24.86 15.00 1.34
C ASP A 178 -23.95 14.78 2.57
N GLY A 179 -23.24 15.80 3.00
CA GLY A 179 -22.43 15.83 4.21
C GLY A 179 -23.21 16.30 5.44
N VAL A 180 -22.53 16.40 6.58
CA VAL A 180 -23.13 16.84 7.87
C VAL A 180 -23.61 18.29 7.79
N ASP A 181 -22.83 19.17 7.15
CA ASP A 181 -23.08 20.61 7.05
C ASP A 181 -23.59 21.05 5.67
N GLY A 182 -23.98 20.12 4.81
CA GLY A 182 -24.45 20.37 3.46
C GLY A 182 -23.73 19.50 2.42
N LYS A 183 -23.86 19.88 1.14
CA LYS A 183 -23.21 19.13 0.06
C LYS A 183 -21.70 19.32 0.09
N VAL A 184 -20.98 18.21 -0.04
CA VAL A 184 -19.53 18.13 -0.13
C VAL A 184 -19.14 17.51 -1.46
N VAL A 185 -18.26 18.17 -2.20
CA VAL A 185 -17.62 17.60 -3.40
C VAL A 185 -16.24 17.11 -2.96
N MET A 186 -16.03 15.81 -3.04
CA MET A 186 -14.75 15.19 -2.67
C MET A 186 -13.86 15.05 -3.90
N VAL A 187 -12.56 15.11 -3.67
CA VAL A 187 -11.53 14.86 -4.68
C VAL A 187 -10.65 13.70 -4.25
N CYS A 188 -9.93 13.10 -5.19
CA CYS A 188 -9.08 11.94 -4.93
C CYS A 188 -8.12 12.16 -3.75
N ALA A 189 -7.57 13.38 -3.61
CA ALA A 189 -6.62 13.74 -2.56
C ALA A 189 -7.21 13.82 -1.15
N ASP A 190 -8.53 13.83 -0.99
CA ASP A 190 -9.16 13.79 0.33
C ASP A 190 -8.97 12.44 1.01
N CYS A 191 -8.80 11.37 0.20
CA CYS A 191 -8.56 10.01 0.69
C CYS A 191 -7.18 9.50 0.32
N HIS A 192 -6.69 9.76 -0.91
CA HIS A 192 -5.44 9.23 -1.42
C HIS A 192 -4.32 10.27 -1.37
N GLN A 193 -3.45 10.16 -0.38
CA GLN A 193 -2.32 11.08 -0.19
C GLN A 193 -1.01 10.34 -0.40
N PRO A 194 -0.10 10.83 -1.28
CA PRO A 194 1.18 10.20 -1.46
C PRO A 194 2.06 10.37 -0.19
N GLU A 195 2.85 9.36 0.09
CA GLU A 195 3.92 9.44 1.07
C GLU A 195 5.02 10.39 0.63
N LYS A 196 5.93 10.73 1.56
CA LYS A 196 7.10 11.54 1.24
C LYS A 196 7.98 10.80 0.20
N GLY A 197 8.09 11.39 -0.98
CA GLY A 197 8.77 10.76 -2.14
C GLY A 197 7.79 10.32 -3.23
N GLY A 198 6.54 10.06 -2.91
CA GLY A 198 5.47 9.78 -3.87
C GLY A 198 5.52 8.37 -4.49
N LEU A 199 6.23 7.44 -3.87
CA LEU A 199 6.29 6.04 -4.31
C LEU A 199 5.04 5.29 -3.89
N ASN A 200 4.62 5.44 -2.64
CA ASN A 200 3.44 4.79 -2.10
C ASN A 200 2.36 5.83 -1.76
N MET A 201 1.13 5.39 -1.67
CA MET A 201 0.02 6.14 -1.07
C MET A 201 -0.09 5.78 0.42
N ARG A 202 -0.50 6.74 1.23
CA ARG A 202 -0.82 6.49 2.63
C ARG A 202 -2.04 5.59 2.72
N PRO A 203 -2.09 4.66 3.68
CA PRO A 203 -3.26 3.83 3.89
C PRO A 203 -4.52 4.67 4.16
N VAL A 204 -5.62 4.30 3.52
CA VAL A 204 -6.95 4.86 3.81
C VAL A 204 -7.50 4.16 5.04
N THR A 205 -7.90 4.93 6.07
CA THR A 205 -8.43 4.39 7.32
C THR A 205 -9.81 4.97 7.63
N MET A 206 -10.63 4.21 8.36
CA MET A 206 -11.95 4.67 8.79
C MET A 206 -11.85 5.97 9.59
N GLU A 207 -10.91 6.05 10.52
CA GLU A 207 -10.78 7.15 11.47
C GLU A 207 -10.39 8.47 10.82
N GLN A 208 -9.57 8.42 9.77
CA GLN A 208 -9.03 9.62 9.13
C GLN A 208 -9.84 10.09 7.93
N HIS A 209 -10.52 9.17 7.23
CA HIS A 209 -11.10 9.47 5.92
C HIS A 209 -12.61 9.30 5.87
N CYS A 210 -13.20 8.46 6.74
CA CYS A 210 -14.62 8.11 6.67
C CYS A 210 -15.44 8.59 7.86
N ALA A 211 -14.83 8.66 9.07
CA ALA A 211 -15.53 8.86 10.34
C ALA A 211 -16.27 10.20 10.45
N ASP A 212 -15.80 11.24 9.76
CA ASP A 212 -16.45 12.57 9.80
C ASP A 212 -17.87 12.53 9.22
N CYS A 213 -18.10 11.71 8.18
CA CYS A 213 -19.41 11.53 7.57
C CYS A 213 -20.10 10.25 8.05
N HIS A 214 -19.36 9.15 8.19
CA HIS A 214 -19.85 7.83 8.59
C HIS A 214 -19.65 7.56 10.09
N GLN A 215 -20.31 8.36 10.92
CA GLN A 215 -20.22 8.21 12.37
C GLN A 215 -20.87 6.91 12.85
N LEU A 216 -20.16 6.13 13.68
CA LEU A 216 -20.60 4.87 14.24
C LEU A 216 -21.51 5.07 15.45
N THR A 217 -22.57 5.88 15.28
CA THR A 217 -23.55 6.16 16.34
C THR A 217 -24.49 4.98 16.53
N PHE A 218 -24.86 4.68 17.76
CA PHE A 218 -25.63 3.49 18.10
C PHE A 218 -26.89 3.77 18.94
N ASP A 219 -26.96 4.91 19.61
CA ASP A 219 -28.12 5.28 20.43
C ASP A 219 -28.68 6.65 19.98
N PRO A 220 -29.93 6.70 19.45
CA PRO A 220 -30.56 7.94 19.06
C PRO A 220 -30.72 8.97 20.21
N ALA A 221 -30.77 8.50 21.45
CA ALA A 221 -30.84 9.37 22.63
C ALA A 221 -29.49 10.04 22.97
N SER A 222 -28.41 9.53 22.43
CA SER A 222 -27.06 10.05 22.63
C SER A 222 -26.30 10.09 21.29
N PRO A 223 -26.68 11.01 20.39
CA PRO A 223 -26.19 11.05 19.01
C PRO A 223 -24.68 11.34 18.89
N ASP A 224 -24.08 11.91 19.94
CA ASP A 224 -22.65 12.19 19.98
C ASP A 224 -21.80 10.99 20.47
N ARG A 225 -22.46 9.91 20.89
CA ARG A 225 -21.78 8.69 21.31
C ARG A 225 -21.60 7.75 20.12
N VAL A 226 -20.35 7.37 19.88
CA VAL A 226 -19.97 6.43 18.84
C VAL A 226 -19.33 5.18 19.45
N VAL A 227 -19.45 4.05 18.77
CA VAL A 227 -18.61 2.88 19.06
C VAL A 227 -17.27 3.02 18.32
N PRO A 228 -16.17 2.44 18.85
CA PRO A 228 -14.91 2.40 18.12
C PRO A 228 -15.06 1.54 16.86
N HIS A 229 -14.33 1.87 15.81
CA HIS A 229 -14.14 0.96 14.68
C HIS A 229 -13.14 -0.12 15.08
N GLY A 230 -13.61 -1.32 15.33
CA GLY A 230 -12.82 -2.41 15.87
C GLY A 230 -13.53 -3.75 15.79
N SER A 231 -13.06 -4.74 16.53
CA SER A 231 -13.64 -6.08 16.50
C SER A 231 -15.07 -6.11 17.07
N PRO A 232 -15.95 -7.01 16.60
CA PRO A 232 -17.29 -7.17 17.17
C PRO A 232 -17.30 -7.37 18.71
N PRO A 233 -16.39 -8.14 19.35
CA PRO A 233 -16.29 -8.21 20.79
C PRO A 233 -16.05 -6.87 21.49
N ASP A 234 -15.18 -5.99 20.92
CA ASP A 234 -14.88 -4.68 21.49
C ASP A 234 -16.10 -3.75 21.42
N LEU A 235 -16.83 -3.81 20.29
CA LEU A 235 -18.09 -3.08 20.15
C LEU A 235 -19.12 -3.54 21.22
N MET A 236 -19.28 -4.84 21.39
CA MET A 236 -20.20 -5.40 22.40
C MET A 236 -19.81 -4.98 23.83
N LEU A 237 -18.52 -4.90 24.12
CA LEU A 237 -18.04 -4.40 25.41
C LEU A 237 -18.39 -2.93 25.62
N THR A 238 -18.16 -2.09 24.61
CA THR A 238 -18.50 -0.66 24.63
C THR A 238 -20.01 -0.44 24.83
N LEU A 239 -20.85 -1.19 24.12
CA LEU A 239 -22.30 -1.11 24.28
C LEU A 239 -22.74 -1.51 25.70
N ARG A 240 -22.16 -2.59 26.26
CA ARG A 240 -22.47 -3.04 27.63
C ARG A 240 -22.05 -2.01 28.66
N GLU A 241 -20.88 -1.44 28.54
CA GLU A 241 -20.39 -0.37 29.42
C GLU A 241 -21.34 0.82 29.41
N TYR A 242 -21.69 1.28 28.22
CA TYR A 242 -22.58 2.42 28.05
C TYR A 242 -23.97 2.18 28.66
N TYR A 243 -24.63 1.07 28.35
CA TYR A 243 -25.98 0.79 28.89
C TYR A 243 -25.98 0.44 30.39
N ALA A 244 -24.89 -0.12 30.92
CA ALA A 244 -24.72 -0.26 32.36
C ALA A 244 -24.64 1.12 33.04
N TYR A 245 -23.87 2.04 32.48
CA TYR A 245 -23.81 3.42 32.97
C TYR A 245 -25.19 4.11 32.89
N GLN A 246 -25.92 3.95 31.83
CA GLN A 246 -27.25 4.48 31.62
C GLN A 246 -28.23 3.95 32.70
N PHE A 247 -28.19 2.65 33.00
CA PHE A 247 -29.02 2.03 34.01
C PHE A 247 -28.73 2.57 35.41
N LEU A 248 -27.44 2.69 35.74
CA LEU A 248 -27.03 3.18 37.09
C LEU A 248 -27.39 4.66 37.29
N ASN A 249 -27.39 5.46 36.26
CA ASN A 249 -27.68 6.90 36.30
C ASN A 249 -29.09 7.28 35.82
N ARG A 250 -29.99 6.29 35.65
CA ARG A 250 -31.31 6.48 35.03
C ARG A 250 -32.16 7.57 35.70
N ASP A 251 -32.08 7.70 37.01
CA ASP A 251 -32.88 8.68 37.77
C ASP A 251 -32.38 10.12 37.48
N GLN A 252 -31.08 10.31 37.33
CA GLN A 252 -30.50 11.61 37.01
C GLN A 252 -30.75 11.96 35.55
N LEU A 253 -30.63 10.99 34.64
CA LEU A 253 -30.86 11.19 33.19
C LEU A 253 -32.34 11.50 32.90
N ASN A 254 -33.27 10.84 33.60
CA ASN A 254 -34.70 11.11 33.51
C ASN A 254 -35.07 12.51 34.06
N ALA A 255 -34.38 12.98 35.09
CA ALA A 255 -34.56 14.33 35.61
C ALA A 255 -34.06 15.40 34.61
N SER A 256 -32.89 15.17 34.03
CA SER A 256 -32.27 16.08 33.04
C SER A 256 -33.08 16.15 31.75
N SER A 257 -33.59 15.02 31.22
CA SER A 257 -34.42 15.02 30.01
C SER A 257 -35.76 15.69 30.18
N LYS A 258 -36.35 15.64 31.37
CA LYS A 258 -37.59 16.43 31.66
C LYS A 258 -37.36 17.94 31.64
N THR A 259 -36.17 18.39 32.04
CA THR A 259 -35.77 19.79 32.05
C THR A 259 -35.46 20.29 30.63
N ALA A 260 -34.76 19.44 29.82
CA ALA A 260 -34.42 19.77 28.44
C ALA A 260 -35.62 19.78 27.49
N GLN A 261 -36.67 19.00 27.73
CA GLN A 261 -37.93 19.05 26.95
C GLN A 261 -38.71 20.35 27.13
N LEU A 262 -38.43 21.15 28.17
CA LEU A 262 -39.06 22.44 28.42
C LEU A 262 -38.38 23.62 27.69
N GLU A 263 -37.19 23.40 27.13
CA GLU A 263 -36.34 24.45 26.53
C GLU A 263 -35.98 24.23 25.05
N MET A 264 -36.53 23.23 24.34
CA MET A 264 -36.17 23.02 22.94
C MET A 264 -36.91 23.95 21.96
N PRO A 265 -36.20 24.81 21.20
CA PRO A 265 -36.73 25.36 19.97
C PRO A 265 -36.85 24.26 18.92
N GLU A 266 -37.84 24.34 18.04
CA GLU A 266 -38.07 23.42 16.93
C GLU A 266 -36.75 23.10 16.21
N SER A 267 -36.19 21.90 16.42
CA SER A 267 -34.96 21.48 15.83
C SER A 267 -35.14 21.11 14.36
N ARG A 268 -34.40 21.80 13.48
CA ARG A 268 -34.18 21.38 12.12
C ARG A 268 -33.69 19.92 12.10
N GLU A 269 -34.45 19.06 11.41
CA GLU A 269 -33.96 17.71 11.08
C GLU A 269 -32.69 17.80 10.23
N VAL A 270 -31.56 17.53 10.82
CA VAL A 270 -30.30 17.33 10.09
C VAL A 270 -30.37 15.92 9.50
N ARG A 271 -30.64 15.82 8.21
CA ARG A 271 -30.53 14.55 7.48
C ARG A 271 -29.06 14.18 7.40
N ARG A 272 -28.69 13.09 8.08
CA ARG A 272 -27.35 12.50 7.98
C ARG A 272 -27.28 11.56 6.76
N PRO A 273 -26.21 11.60 5.94
CA PRO A 273 -26.04 10.70 4.81
C PRO A 273 -26.07 9.24 5.25
N GLY A 274 -26.75 8.40 4.49
CA GLY A 274 -26.86 6.96 4.76
C GLY A 274 -27.92 6.52 5.77
N ARG A 275 -28.63 7.45 6.43
CA ARG A 275 -29.67 7.10 7.41
C ARG A 275 -31.04 7.18 6.79
N ARG A 276 -31.65 6.03 6.42
CA ARG A 276 -33.12 5.95 6.27
C ARG A 276 -33.75 6.15 7.65
N ALA A 277 -34.40 7.29 7.84
CA ALA A 277 -35.13 7.58 9.06
C ALA A 277 -36.19 6.49 9.30
N ARG A 278 -35.91 5.58 10.22
CA ARG A 278 -36.93 4.76 10.87
C ARG A 278 -37.26 5.47 12.18
N THR A 279 -38.37 6.15 12.22
CA THR A 279 -39.00 6.65 13.44
C THR A 279 -39.43 5.43 14.26
N GLU A 280 -38.53 4.90 15.11
CA GLU A 280 -39.00 4.14 16.27
C GLU A 280 -39.75 5.14 17.12
N SER A 281 -41.00 4.81 17.37
CA SER A 281 -41.88 5.65 18.17
C SER A 281 -41.25 5.85 19.57
N ILE A 282 -41.25 7.08 20.08
CA ILE A 282 -40.89 7.38 21.48
C ILE A 282 -41.61 6.43 22.44
N ALA A 283 -42.80 5.95 22.07
CA ALA A 283 -43.55 4.94 22.80
C ALA A 283 -42.84 3.57 22.86
N ASP A 284 -42.15 3.14 21.80
CA ASP A 284 -41.40 1.88 21.80
C ASP A 284 -40.12 2.00 22.65
N LEU A 285 -39.51 3.18 22.64
CA LEU A 285 -38.36 3.51 23.52
C LEU A 285 -38.79 3.56 25.00
N MET A 286 -39.97 4.12 25.28
CA MET A 286 -40.52 4.20 26.63
C MET A 286 -41.07 2.83 27.14
N ALA A 287 -41.62 2.01 26.26
CA ALA A 287 -42.04 0.66 26.58
C ALA A 287 -40.86 -0.26 26.99
N ALA A 288 -39.72 -0.09 26.29
CA ALA A 288 -38.49 -0.83 26.62
C ALA A 288 -37.84 -0.40 27.96
N THR A 289 -38.23 0.75 28.54
CA THR A 289 -37.73 1.24 29.82
C THR A 289 -38.59 0.84 31.04
N GLN A 290 -39.70 0.09 30.85
CA GLN A 290 -40.45 -0.45 31.98
C GLN A 290 -39.68 -1.60 32.64
N VAL A 291 -38.81 -1.18 33.54
CA VAL A 291 -38.09 -2.09 34.45
C VAL A 291 -39.12 -2.74 35.37
N ASP A 292 -39.18 -4.08 35.36
CA ASP A 292 -40.06 -4.83 36.28
C ASP A 292 -39.55 -4.70 37.72
N ASN A 293 -40.14 -3.77 38.46
CA ASN A 293 -39.78 -3.46 39.86
C ASN A 293 -40.03 -4.62 40.83
N THR A 294 -40.60 -5.75 40.40
CA THR A 294 -40.78 -6.93 41.21
C THR A 294 -39.53 -7.82 41.30
N LYS A 295 -38.59 -7.64 40.32
CA LYS A 295 -37.32 -8.38 40.27
C LYS A 295 -36.22 -7.73 41.12
N PRO A 296 -35.23 -8.52 41.58
CA PRO A 296 -34.01 -7.96 42.19
C PRO A 296 -33.32 -6.95 41.28
N LEU A 297 -32.72 -5.91 41.84
CA LEU A 297 -32.07 -4.82 41.10
C LEU A 297 -31.00 -5.31 40.09
N THR A 298 -30.24 -6.34 40.50
CA THR A 298 -29.23 -6.99 39.62
C THR A 298 -29.86 -7.64 38.39
N GLN A 299 -31.03 -8.27 38.55
CA GLN A 299 -31.75 -8.87 37.44
C GLN A 299 -32.36 -7.81 36.52
N GLN A 300 -32.90 -6.73 37.09
CA GLN A 300 -33.40 -5.59 36.32
C GLN A 300 -32.28 -4.96 35.51
N ALA A 301 -31.08 -4.81 36.07
CA ALA A 301 -29.91 -4.29 35.38
C ALA A 301 -29.50 -5.20 34.19
N SER A 302 -29.43 -6.50 34.46
CA SER A 302 -29.05 -7.48 33.41
C SER A 302 -30.06 -7.48 32.26
N ASP A 303 -31.36 -7.57 32.58
CA ASP A 303 -32.44 -7.58 31.58
C ASP A 303 -32.42 -6.30 30.71
N PHE A 304 -32.25 -5.14 31.35
CA PHE A 304 -32.14 -3.86 30.63
C PHE A 304 -30.92 -3.78 29.72
N ILE A 305 -29.74 -4.14 30.26
CA ILE A 305 -28.49 -4.08 29.51
C ILE A 305 -28.55 -5.02 28.31
N GLU A 306 -28.97 -6.27 28.50
CA GLU A 306 -29.08 -7.24 27.42
C GLU A 306 -30.05 -6.79 26.32
N LEU A 307 -31.22 -6.29 26.70
CA LEU A 307 -32.20 -5.79 25.73
C LEU A 307 -31.65 -4.65 24.90
N LYS A 308 -31.03 -3.66 25.55
CA LYS A 308 -30.48 -2.48 24.87
C LYS A 308 -29.25 -2.80 24.03
N VAL A 309 -28.32 -3.60 24.54
CA VAL A 309 -27.13 -4.05 23.81
C VAL A 309 -27.52 -4.84 22.58
N ASN A 310 -28.42 -5.81 22.70
CA ASN A 310 -28.84 -6.60 21.55
C ASN A 310 -29.56 -5.76 20.50
N GLY A 311 -30.43 -4.85 20.90
CA GLY A 311 -31.10 -3.95 19.96
C GLY A 311 -30.14 -2.98 19.24
N ALA A 312 -29.17 -2.41 19.96
CA ALA A 312 -28.16 -1.55 19.36
C ALA A 312 -27.21 -2.34 18.45
N ALA A 313 -26.76 -3.52 18.88
CA ALA A 313 -25.90 -4.37 18.09
C ALA A 313 -26.61 -4.87 16.81
N GLU A 314 -27.87 -5.32 16.91
CA GLU A 314 -28.66 -5.69 15.73
C GLU A 314 -28.80 -4.51 14.75
N ASN A 315 -29.00 -3.31 15.25
CA ASN A 315 -29.07 -2.13 14.38
C ASN A 315 -27.74 -1.82 13.70
N LEU A 316 -26.61 -1.90 14.43
CA LEU A 316 -25.26 -1.69 13.88
C LEU A 316 -24.91 -2.76 12.83
N PHE A 317 -25.00 -4.04 13.19
CA PHE A 317 -24.49 -5.15 12.38
C PHE A 317 -25.44 -5.62 11.28
N GLU A 318 -26.76 -5.38 11.37
CA GLU A 318 -27.71 -5.95 10.41
C GLU A 318 -28.46 -4.93 9.58
N LYS A 319 -28.58 -3.68 10.05
CA LYS A 319 -29.56 -2.77 9.42
C LYS A 319 -28.95 -1.55 8.75
N GLN A 320 -27.93 -0.90 9.31
CA GLN A 320 -27.63 0.46 8.85
C GLN A 320 -26.15 0.91 8.85
N THR A 321 -25.28 0.38 9.70
CA THR A 321 -23.97 1.00 9.91
C THR A 321 -22.84 0.14 9.33
N CYS A 322 -22.64 -1.03 9.91
CA CYS A 322 -21.51 -1.87 9.50
C CYS A 322 -21.69 -2.51 8.12
N THR A 323 -22.94 -2.86 7.75
CA THR A 323 -23.27 -3.47 6.46
C THR A 323 -23.15 -2.52 5.25
N ILE A 324 -22.91 -1.22 5.49
CA ILE A 324 -22.65 -0.28 4.41
C ILE A 324 -21.28 -0.56 3.77
N CYS A 325 -20.31 -0.99 4.59
CA CYS A 325 -18.93 -1.20 4.18
C CYS A 325 -18.45 -2.65 4.31
N HIS A 326 -19.15 -3.48 5.11
CA HIS A 326 -18.69 -4.84 5.45
C HIS A 326 -19.72 -5.91 5.10
N GLU A 327 -19.21 -7.06 4.67
CA GLU A 327 -19.98 -8.29 4.65
C GLU A 327 -20.02 -8.90 6.05
N ILE A 328 -21.25 -9.18 6.54
CA ILE A 328 -21.49 -9.67 7.89
C ILE A 328 -22.31 -10.94 7.85
N ALA A 329 -21.80 -11.98 8.47
CA ALA A 329 -22.46 -13.26 8.65
C ALA A 329 -22.91 -13.47 10.11
N LYS A 330 -23.85 -14.40 10.31
CA LYS A 330 -24.18 -14.88 11.66
C LYS A 330 -23.12 -15.89 12.12
N SER A 331 -22.53 -15.65 13.28
CA SER A 331 -21.67 -16.61 13.94
C SER A 331 -22.48 -17.55 14.84
N GLY A 332 -21.88 -18.67 15.23
CA GLY A 332 -22.48 -19.59 16.23
C GLY A 332 -22.28 -19.13 17.68
N ASP A 333 -21.56 -18.04 17.92
CA ASP A 333 -21.35 -17.51 19.28
C ASP A 333 -22.59 -16.77 19.78
N GLN A 334 -23.12 -17.21 20.93
CA GLN A 334 -24.30 -16.58 21.53
C GLN A 334 -24.00 -15.18 22.12
N LYS A 335 -22.75 -14.88 22.44
CA LYS A 335 -22.36 -13.58 23.01
C LYS A 335 -22.06 -12.54 21.95
N VAL A 336 -21.53 -12.97 20.82
CA VAL A 336 -21.19 -12.14 19.68
C VAL A 336 -21.65 -12.86 18.41
N PRO A 337 -22.97 -12.81 18.12
CA PRO A 337 -23.55 -13.61 17.03
C PRO A 337 -23.26 -13.04 15.62
N TRP A 338 -22.29 -12.16 15.48
CA TRP A 338 -21.90 -11.56 14.20
C TRP A 338 -20.43 -11.81 13.93
N GLU A 339 -20.14 -12.17 12.72
CA GLU A 339 -18.79 -12.30 12.17
C GLU A 339 -18.67 -11.36 10.97
N VAL A 340 -17.69 -10.50 11.02
CA VAL A 340 -17.36 -9.56 9.94
C VAL A 340 -16.29 -10.19 9.08
N THR A 341 -16.53 -10.30 7.76
CA THR A 341 -15.50 -10.74 6.82
C THR A 341 -14.32 -9.76 6.91
N PRO A 342 -13.09 -10.25 7.16
CA PRO A 342 -11.93 -9.39 7.28
C PRO A 342 -11.73 -8.54 6.01
N VAL A 343 -11.48 -7.25 6.20
CA VAL A 343 -11.15 -6.32 5.11
C VAL A 343 -9.65 -6.10 5.08
N ARG A 344 -9.10 -6.13 3.88
CA ARG A 344 -7.71 -5.75 3.62
C ARG A 344 -7.62 -4.98 2.32
N VAL A 345 -7.33 -3.69 2.41
CA VAL A 345 -7.06 -2.86 1.24
C VAL A 345 -5.65 -3.15 0.75
N ASN A 346 -5.49 -3.37 -0.54
CA ASN A 346 -4.19 -3.66 -1.13
C ASN A 346 -3.29 -2.41 -1.12
N GLU A 347 -2.17 -2.47 -0.41
CA GLU A 347 -1.23 -1.36 -0.26
C GLU A 347 -0.12 -1.37 -1.32
N SER A 348 0.16 -2.52 -1.94
CA SER A 348 1.25 -2.69 -2.91
C SER A 348 0.79 -3.50 -4.11
N TRP A 349 0.43 -2.80 -5.16
CA TRP A 349 -0.10 -3.39 -6.39
C TRP A 349 0.97 -3.96 -7.31
N MET A 350 2.08 -3.26 -7.45
CA MET A 350 3.19 -3.62 -8.35
C MET A 350 4.52 -3.61 -7.58
N PRO A 351 4.75 -4.58 -6.67
CA PRO A 351 5.90 -4.56 -5.77
C PRO A 351 7.26 -4.71 -6.49
N LEU A 352 7.27 -5.16 -7.74
CA LEU A 352 8.48 -5.35 -8.53
C LEU A 352 8.77 -4.16 -9.47
N SER A 353 8.02 -3.06 -9.34
CA SER A 353 8.25 -1.86 -10.13
C SER A 353 8.09 -0.61 -9.26
N VAL A 354 8.81 0.44 -9.63
CA VAL A 354 8.80 1.72 -8.94
C VAL A 354 8.06 2.73 -9.79
N PHE A 355 6.94 3.22 -9.28
CA PHE A 355 6.22 4.34 -9.87
C PHE A 355 6.18 5.52 -8.91
N SER A 356 6.62 6.70 -9.36
CA SER A 356 6.61 7.91 -8.53
C SER A 356 5.51 8.87 -8.95
N HIS A 357 4.43 8.94 -8.16
CA HIS A 357 3.38 9.93 -8.35
C HIS A 357 3.91 11.38 -8.29
N SER A 358 4.96 11.63 -7.52
CA SER A 358 5.56 12.97 -7.44
C SER A 358 6.21 13.42 -8.75
N LYS A 359 6.70 12.50 -9.58
CA LYS A 359 7.20 12.81 -10.94
C LYS A 359 6.07 13.09 -11.93
N HIS A 360 4.85 12.59 -11.66
CA HIS A 360 3.66 12.75 -12.49
C HIS A 360 2.64 13.76 -11.92
N LYS A 361 3.03 14.58 -10.96
CA LYS A 361 2.16 15.51 -10.21
C LYS A 361 1.38 16.54 -11.06
N ASN A 362 1.76 16.74 -12.31
CA ASN A 362 1.08 17.64 -13.23
C ASN A 362 -0.04 16.95 -14.04
N MET A 363 -0.20 15.64 -13.88
CA MET A 363 -1.27 14.83 -14.47
C MET A 363 -2.44 14.76 -13.49
N GLN A 364 -3.66 14.67 -14.00
CA GLN A 364 -4.83 14.40 -13.18
C GLN A 364 -4.92 12.90 -12.90
N CYS A 365 -5.50 12.55 -11.76
CA CYS A 365 -5.57 11.15 -11.33
C CYS A 365 -6.42 10.29 -12.28
N ASP A 366 -7.54 10.86 -12.75
CA ASP A 366 -8.49 10.26 -13.70
C ASP A 366 -7.89 10.02 -15.09
N GLY A 367 -6.77 10.68 -15.43
CA GLY A 367 -6.02 10.38 -16.65
C GLY A 367 -5.35 8.99 -16.66
N CYS A 368 -5.26 8.33 -15.49
CA CYS A 368 -4.68 7.00 -15.32
C CYS A 368 -5.60 6.04 -14.56
N HIS A 369 -6.46 6.54 -13.66
CA HIS A 369 -7.33 5.74 -12.80
C HIS A 369 -8.81 6.03 -13.09
N GLU A 370 -9.56 5.06 -13.59
CA GLU A 370 -10.97 5.23 -13.97
C GLU A 370 -11.93 5.14 -12.78
N ALA A 371 -11.62 5.84 -11.67
CA ALA A 371 -12.36 5.75 -10.43
C ALA A 371 -13.75 6.40 -10.48
N GLU A 372 -13.97 7.42 -11.31
CA GLU A 372 -15.24 8.14 -11.39
C GLU A 372 -16.42 7.27 -11.87
N SER A 373 -16.13 6.21 -12.59
CA SER A 373 -17.14 5.25 -13.09
C SER A 373 -17.25 3.98 -12.24
N SER A 374 -16.41 3.81 -11.22
CA SER A 374 -16.35 2.60 -10.41
C SER A 374 -17.42 2.61 -9.31
N ALA A 375 -18.41 1.74 -9.44
CA ALA A 375 -19.51 1.58 -8.50
C ALA A 375 -19.25 0.53 -7.41
N VAL A 376 -18.16 -0.24 -7.51
CA VAL A 376 -17.82 -1.33 -6.59
C VAL A 376 -16.33 -1.34 -6.26
N ALA A 377 -15.99 -1.72 -5.04
CA ALA A 377 -14.59 -1.79 -4.59
C ALA A 377 -13.80 -2.93 -5.24
N THR A 378 -14.48 -3.86 -5.89
CA THR A 378 -13.84 -4.99 -6.60
C THR A 378 -13.22 -4.60 -7.94
N ASP A 379 -13.46 -3.39 -8.42
CA ASP A 379 -12.85 -2.88 -9.63
C ASP A 379 -11.35 -2.62 -9.41
N VAL A 380 -10.51 -3.19 -10.27
CA VAL A 380 -9.08 -2.94 -10.25
C VAL A 380 -8.78 -1.67 -11.07
N LEU A 381 -8.55 -0.57 -10.38
CA LEU A 381 -8.39 0.76 -10.97
C LEU A 381 -6.92 1.10 -11.31
N MET A 382 -6.10 0.09 -11.58
CA MET A 382 -4.71 0.28 -11.97
C MET A 382 -4.57 0.56 -13.47
N PRO A 383 -3.72 1.53 -13.87
CA PRO A 383 -3.51 1.83 -15.27
C PRO A 383 -2.77 0.68 -15.98
N ASP A 384 -3.18 0.41 -17.19
CA ASP A 384 -2.51 -0.56 -18.06
C ASP A 384 -1.24 -0.01 -18.72
N ILE A 385 -0.51 -0.88 -19.42
CA ILE A 385 0.71 -0.49 -20.13
C ILE A 385 0.45 0.53 -21.25
N VAL A 386 -0.75 0.54 -21.85
CA VAL A 386 -1.11 1.45 -22.94
C VAL A 386 -1.15 2.89 -22.43
N SER A 387 -1.65 3.10 -21.22
CA SER A 387 -1.65 4.41 -20.56
C SER A 387 -0.23 4.95 -20.41
N CYS A 388 0.73 4.12 -19.99
CA CYS A 388 2.13 4.51 -19.85
C CYS A 388 2.80 4.77 -21.22
N ARG A 389 2.52 3.94 -22.22
CA ARG A 389 3.06 4.04 -23.58
C ARG A 389 2.59 5.29 -24.33
N SER A 390 1.56 5.97 -23.88
CA SER A 390 1.12 7.25 -24.45
C SER A 390 2.20 8.35 -24.32
N CYS A 391 3.08 8.25 -23.32
CA CYS A 391 4.17 9.20 -23.06
C CYS A 391 5.54 8.55 -23.04
N HIS A 392 5.66 7.31 -22.54
CA HIS A 392 6.92 6.58 -22.40
C HIS A 392 7.16 5.67 -23.61
N GLY A 393 8.33 5.82 -24.24
CA GLY A 393 8.81 4.95 -25.30
C GLY A 393 9.89 3.98 -24.79
N GLY A 394 10.53 3.27 -25.73
CA GLY A 394 11.70 2.46 -25.44
C GLY A 394 12.98 3.28 -25.31
N GLU A 395 14.12 2.61 -25.15
CA GLU A 395 15.43 3.23 -24.98
C GLU A 395 15.80 4.23 -26.11
N HIS A 396 15.38 3.91 -27.32
CA HIS A 396 15.72 4.69 -28.52
C HIS A 396 14.56 5.54 -29.04
N ALA A 397 13.51 5.74 -28.26
CA ALA A 397 12.35 6.53 -28.68
C ALA A 397 12.76 7.98 -28.99
N SER A 398 12.29 8.49 -30.13
CA SER A 398 12.58 9.86 -30.60
C SER A 398 11.45 10.85 -30.32
N ASN A 399 10.21 10.36 -30.26
CA ASN A 399 9.01 11.18 -30.11
C ASN A 399 8.31 11.01 -28.74
N LEU A 400 8.81 10.12 -27.91
CA LEU A 400 8.32 9.82 -26.56
C LEU A 400 9.46 9.96 -25.56
N LEU A 401 9.14 9.94 -24.28
CA LEU A 401 10.14 9.91 -23.22
C LEU A 401 10.90 8.59 -23.28
N GLN A 402 12.22 8.67 -23.47
CA GLN A 402 13.06 7.49 -23.46
C GLN A 402 12.97 6.81 -22.09
N SER A 403 12.72 5.52 -22.11
CA SER A 403 12.61 4.70 -20.92
C SER A 403 13.36 3.40 -21.10
N THR A 404 14.21 3.08 -20.13
CA THR A 404 14.91 1.80 -20.02
C THR A 404 14.29 0.97 -18.91
N CYS A 405 14.71 -0.28 -18.78
CA CYS A 405 14.23 -1.17 -17.72
C CYS A 405 14.37 -0.53 -16.32
N THR A 406 15.49 0.13 -16.06
CA THR A 406 15.78 0.78 -14.77
C THR A 406 14.96 2.06 -14.51
N THR A 407 14.20 2.55 -15.47
CA THR A 407 13.27 3.67 -15.26
C THR A 407 12.13 3.28 -14.30
N CYS A 408 11.71 2.01 -14.35
CA CYS A 408 10.59 1.46 -13.59
C CYS A 408 10.96 0.26 -12.71
N HIS A 409 12.05 -0.44 -13.01
CA HIS A 409 12.46 -1.64 -12.28
C HIS A 409 13.72 -1.40 -11.47
N GLU A 410 13.77 -1.97 -10.27
CA GLU A 410 14.96 -2.05 -9.43
C GLU A 410 15.58 -3.44 -9.58
N PHE A 411 16.90 -3.50 -9.64
CA PHE A 411 17.62 -4.77 -9.71
C PHE A 411 17.72 -5.44 -8.33
N HIS A 412 17.99 -4.63 -7.29
CA HIS A 412 18.07 -5.10 -5.92
C HIS A 412 16.71 -4.99 -5.27
N LEU A 413 16.05 -6.13 -5.06
CA LEU A 413 14.76 -6.17 -4.39
C LEU A 413 14.97 -6.17 -2.88
N ASP A 414 14.27 -5.31 -2.16
CA ASP A 414 14.23 -5.38 -0.72
C ASP A 414 13.64 -6.72 -0.27
N SER A 415 14.17 -7.28 0.80
CA SER A 415 13.76 -8.60 1.34
C SER A 415 12.26 -8.70 1.69
N GLN A 416 11.54 -7.59 1.72
CA GLN A 416 10.10 -7.55 1.93
C GLN A 416 9.29 -7.75 0.63
N SER A 417 9.84 -7.44 -0.53
CA SER A 417 9.17 -7.66 -1.81
C SER A 417 9.26 -9.11 -2.31
N SER A 418 10.18 -9.89 -1.78
CA SER A 418 10.38 -11.31 -2.15
C SER A 418 9.55 -12.32 -1.33
N MET A 419 8.76 -11.88 -0.34
CA MET A 419 7.97 -12.79 0.52
C MET A 419 6.57 -13.11 -0.04
N GLY A 420 6.46 -13.28 -1.35
CA GLY A 420 5.21 -13.68 -2.03
C GLY A 420 5.27 -15.03 -2.73
N GLU A 421 6.37 -15.75 -2.61
CA GLU A 421 6.50 -17.08 -3.22
C GLU A 421 6.68 -18.14 -2.13
N HIS A 422 5.55 -18.66 -1.63
CA HIS A 422 5.46 -20.05 -1.12
C HIS A 422 3.99 -20.45 -1.04
#